data_4258ac69dd00967a09e0119e3ac17742
#
_entry.id   4258ac69dd00967a09e0119e3ac17742
#
_cell.length_a   1.000
_cell.length_b   1.000
_cell.length_c   1.000
_cell.angle_alpha   90.00
_cell.angle_beta   90.00
_cell.angle_gamma   90.00
#
_symmetry.space_group_name_H-M   'P 1'
#
loop_
_entity.id
_entity.type
_entity.pdbx_description
1 polymer ?
#
loop_
_entity_poly.entity_id
_entity_poly.type
_entity_poly.pdbx_seq_one_letter_code
_entity_poly.pdbx_strand_id
1 'polypeptide(L)'
;MKKTVNNSTKLSQEEFVSFSKRMIQRYYTELFGGNTVSSDEIFLVWYCKTLQNHKALLGVIGQYDEYFEAIYDGDNNKVYLDVYKKDKNIVAEPIRIE
;
A
#
# COMPACT_ATOMS: atom_id res chain seq x y z
N MET A 1 30.06 0.82 -10.06
CA MET A 1 29.88 0.93 -9.56
C MET A 1 29.16 0.91 -8.98
N LYS A 2 29.11 0.69 -8.76
CA LYS A 2 28.51 0.70 -8.28
C LYS A 2 28.04 0.81 -7.44
N LYS A 3 27.83 0.84 -7.30
CA LYS A 3 27.51 1.11 -6.65
C LYS A 3 27.18 1.17 -5.74
N THR A 4 27.14 1.29 -5.64
CA THR A 4 27.01 1.48 -4.82
C THR A 4 26.44 1.38 -4.07
N VAL A 5 26.44 1.16 -4.17
CA VAL A 5 25.93 1.21 -3.52
C VAL A 5 25.26 1.03 -2.61
N ASN A 6 25.09 0.80 -2.25
CA ASN A 6 24.72 0.63 -1.23
C ASN A 6 23.88 0.92 -0.26
N ASN A 7 23.97 0.91 0.38
CA ASN A 7 23.26 1.70 1.33
C ASN A 7 22.09 2.34 0.68
N SER A 8 22.25 2.64 -0.47
CA SER A 8 21.15 3.10 -1.28
C SER A 8 20.10 2.05 -1.46
N THR A 9 20.22 0.90 -0.81
CA THR A 9 19.19 -0.12 -0.87
C THR A 9 17.98 0.23 -0.05
N LYS A 10 18.08 1.20 0.86
CA LYS A 10 16.91 1.61 1.64
C LYS A 10 16.00 2.47 0.79
N LEU A 11 14.72 2.20 0.84
CA LEU A 11 13.75 2.97 0.08
C LEU A 11 13.39 4.27 0.79
N SER A 12 13.22 5.33 0.01
CA SER A 12 12.62 6.55 0.52
C SER A 12 11.12 6.36 0.63
N GLN A 13 10.44 7.34 1.24
CA GLN A 13 8.98 7.29 1.31
C GLN A 13 8.37 7.22 -0.07
N GLU A 14 8.83 8.07 -0.98
CA GLU A 14 8.28 8.11 -2.32
C GLU A 14 8.52 6.82 -3.08
N GLU A 15 9.71 6.27 -2.93
CA GLU A 15 10.02 5.00 -3.58
C GLU A 15 9.17 3.87 -3.03
N PHE A 16 8.98 3.85 -1.71
CA PHE A 16 8.18 2.83 -1.07
C PHE A 16 6.73 2.90 -1.51
N VAL A 17 6.14 4.12 -1.52
CA VAL A 17 4.76 4.28 -1.93
C VAL A 17 4.58 3.91 -3.40
N SER A 18 5.51 4.34 -4.25
CA SER A 18 5.46 4.02 -5.66
C SER A 18 5.56 2.51 -5.90
N PHE A 19 6.47 1.86 -5.19
CA PHE A 19 6.64 0.41 -5.31
C PHE A 19 5.39 -0.32 -4.84
N SER A 20 4.79 0.15 -3.74
CA SER A 20 3.57 -0.46 -3.20
C SER A 20 2.43 -0.35 -4.20
N LYS A 21 2.30 0.78 -4.87
CA LYS A 21 1.27 0.95 -5.89
C LYS A 21 1.47 -0.02 -7.05
N ARG A 22 2.71 -0.25 -7.44
CA ARG A 22 2.98 -1.22 -8.51
C ARG A 22 2.61 -2.64 -8.08
N MET A 23 2.84 -2.98 -6.82
CA MET A 23 2.43 -4.29 -6.32
C MET A 23 0.90 -4.44 -6.36
N ILE A 24 0.17 -3.37 -6.02
CA ILE A 24 -1.30 -3.39 -6.08
C ILE A 24 -1.76 -3.54 -7.52
N GLN A 25 -1.13 -2.82 -8.44
CA GLN A 25 -1.46 -2.95 -9.86
C GLN A 25 -1.25 -4.39 -10.34
N ARG A 26 -0.15 -5.00 -9.92
CA ARG A 26 0.14 -6.38 -10.30
C ARG A 26 -0.91 -7.34 -9.72
N TYR A 27 -1.33 -7.10 -8.49
CA TYR A 27 -2.36 -7.91 -7.87
C TYR A 27 -3.64 -7.95 -8.73
N TYR A 28 -4.08 -6.78 -9.19
CA TYR A 28 -5.29 -6.72 -10.02
C TYR A 28 -5.05 -7.25 -11.42
N THR A 29 -3.88 -7.04 -11.97
CA THR A 29 -3.54 -7.58 -13.28
C THR A 29 -3.59 -9.11 -13.26
N GLU A 30 -3.10 -9.72 -12.20
CA GLU A 30 -3.11 -11.17 -12.06
C GLU A 30 -4.53 -11.71 -11.88
N LEU A 31 -5.41 -10.93 -11.24
CA LEU A 31 -6.80 -11.35 -11.05
C LEU A 31 -7.63 -11.19 -12.31
N PHE A 32 -7.49 -10.07 -13.00
CA PHE A 32 -8.42 -9.70 -14.08
C PHE A 32 -7.76 -9.60 -15.44
N GLY A 33 -6.43 -9.62 -15.51
CA GLY A 33 -5.70 -9.44 -16.74
C GLY A 33 -5.60 -7.98 -17.13
N GLY A 34 -4.66 -7.68 -18.02
CA GLY A 34 -4.49 -6.34 -18.57
C GLY A 34 -4.16 -5.29 -17.53
N ASN A 35 -4.30 -4.04 -17.93
CA ASN A 35 -4.07 -2.90 -17.05
C ASN A 35 -5.38 -2.49 -16.41
N THR A 36 -5.72 -3.15 -15.32
CA THR A 36 -7.01 -2.97 -14.66
C THR A 36 -7.07 -1.70 -13.83
N VAL A 37 -5.98 -1.39 -13.13
CA VAL A 37 -5.93 -0.25 -12.22
C VAL A 37 -4.73 0.60 -12.54
N SER A 38 -4.93 1.90 -12.70
CA SER A 38 -3.81 2.82 -12.93
C SER A 38 -3.28 3.32 -11.59
N SER A 39 -2.05 3.82 -11.62
CA SER A 39 -1.41 4.35 -10.42
C SER A 39 -2.23 5.50 -9.81
N ASP A 40 -2.88 6.30 -10.67
CA ASP A 40 -3.66 7.45 -10.21
C ASP A 40 -4.91 7.04 -9.46
N GLU A 41 -5.36 5.82 -9.62
CA GLU A 41 -6.54 5.32 -8.93
C GLU A 41 -6.22 4.74 -7.56
N ILE A 42 -4.94 4.62 -7.24
CA ILE A 42 -4.50 4.10 -5.95
C ILE A 42 -4.13 5.28 -5.06
N PHE A 43 -4.74 5.36 -3.90
CA PHE A 43 -4.50 6.49 -3.00
C PHE A 43 -3.92 6.02 -1.69
N LEU A 44 -3.11 6.89 -1.10
CA LEU A 44 -2.47 6.63 0.19
C LEU A 44 -3.42 7.13 1.28
N VAL A 45 -3.80 6.22 2.18
CA VAL A 45 -4.65 6.58 3.32
C VAL A 45 -3.81 7.16 4.45
N TRP A 46 -2.75 6.47 4.79
CA TRP A 46 -1.77 7.00 5.75
C TRP A 46 -0.44 6.30 5.56
N TYR A 47 0.58 6.90 6.14
CA TYR A 47 1.95 6.43 6.04
C TYR A 47 2.67 6.73 7.34
N CYS A 48 3.53 5.82 7.77
CA CYS A 48 4.43 6.10 8.88
C CYS A 48 5.76 5.42 8.64
N LYS A 49 6.77 5.97 9.27
CA LYS A 49 8.12 5.44 9.20
C LYS A 49 8.66 5.30 10.62
N THR A 50 9.26 4.15 10.91
CA THR A 50 9.91 3.90 12.18
C THR A 50 11.28 3.30 11.88
N LEU A 51 12.34 4.05 12.21
CA LEU A 51 13.69 3.65 11.87
C LEU A 51 13.80 3.48 10.36
N GLN A 52 14.22 2.32 9.87
CA GLN A 52 14.29 2.09 8.44
C GLN A 52 13.10 1.30 7.89
N ASN A 53 12.06 1.16 8.70
CA ASN A 53 10.85 0.45 8.27
C ASN A 53 9.77 1.46 7.90
N HIS A 54 8.98 1.12 6.89
CA HIS A 54 7.86 1.95 6.44
C HIS A 54 6.59 1.13 6.50
N LYS A 55 5.47 1.81 6.72
CA LYS A 55 4.17 1.16 6.71
C LYS A 55 3.17 2.13 6.10
N ALA A 56 2.30 1.61 5.25
CA ALA A 56 1.30 2.44 4.59
C ALA A 56 0.01 1.66 4.39
N LEU A 57 -1.09 2.37 4.46
CA LEU A 57 -2.40 1.83 4.11
C LEU A 57 -2.84 2.51 2.83
N LEU A 58 -3.24 1.72 1.85
CA LEU A 58 -3.62 2.22 0.55
C LEU A 58 -4.99 1.68 0.15
N GLY A 59 -5.70 2.44 -0.67
CA GLY A 59 -6.98 2.04 -1.22
C GLY A 59 -7.01 2.29 -2.71
N VAL A 60 -8.08 1.82 -3.35
CA VAL A 60 -8.27 2.00 -4.78
C VAL A 60 -9.62 2.67 -5.00
N ILE A 61 -9.64 3.70 -5.84
CA ILE A 61 -10.87 4.40 -6.18
C ILE A 61 -11.72 3.48 -7.04
N GLY A 62 -13.04 3.46 -6.76
CA GLY A 62 -13.97 2.71 -7.57
C GLY A 62 -14.66 1.61 -6.78
N GLN A 63 -15.03 0.55 -7.49
CA GLN A 63 -15.84 -0.52 -6.90
C GLN A 63 -14.97 -1.67 -6.42
N TYR A 64 -13.87 -1.35 -5.78
CA TYR A 64 -12.98 -2.36 -5.23
C TYR A 64 -13.18 -2.42 -3.73
N ASP A 65 -13.30 -3.63 -3.20
CA ASP A 65 -13.57 -3.85 -1.77
C ASP A 65 -12.31 -4.03 -0.96
N GLU A 66 -11.15 -4.00 -1.60
CA GLU A 66 -9.91 -4.29 -0.92
C GLU A 66 -9.25 -3.04 -0.36
N TYR A 67 -8.57 -3.24 0.76
CA TYR A 67 -7.57 -2.31 1.27
C TYR A 67 -6.23 -3.04 1.27
N PHE A 68 -5.17 -2.28 1.23
CA PHE A 68 -3.84 -2.84 1.14
C PHE A 68 -2.95 -2.23 2.22
N GLU A 69 -2.27 -3.08 2.95
CA GLU A 69 -1.27 -2.63 3.91
C GLU A 69 0.09 -3.04 3.38
N ALA A 70 0.94 -2.04 3.10
CA ALA A 70 2.29 -2.28 2.61
C ALA A 70 3.25 -2.07 3.76
N ILE A 71 4.21 -2.97 3.89
CA ILE A 71 5.20 -2.92 4.95
C ILE A 71 6.57 -3.12 4.33
N TYR A 72 7.47 -2.17 4.59
CA TYR A 72 8.85 -2.30 4.16
C TYR A 72 9.72 -2.64 5.36
N ASP A 73 10.41 -3.77 5.24
CA ASP A 73 11.41 -4.18 6.23
C ASP A 73 12.76 -3.73 5.69
N GLY A 74 13.26 -2.62 6.23
CA GLY A 74 14.48 -2.01 5.73
C GLY A 74 15.73 -2.85 5.99
N ASP A 75 15.72 -3.64 7.05
CA ASP A 75 16.87 -4.46 7.38
C ASP A 75 17.06 -5.58 6.38
N ASN A 76 15.97 -6.14 5.87
CA ASN A 76 16.00 -7.23 4.93
C ASN A 76 15.67 -6.78 3.51
N ASN A 77 15.40 -5.50 3.32
CA ASN A 77 15.08 -4.91 2.02
C ASN A 77 13.95 -5.66 1.32
N LYS A 78 12.84 -5.80 2.01
CA LYS A 78 11.67 -6.51 1.49
C LYS A 78 10.42 -5.70 1.74
N VAL A 79 9.51 -5.75 0.75
CA VAL A 79 8.20 -5.12 0.86
C VAL A 79 7.15 -6.23 0.89
N TYR A 80 6.30 -6.17 1.89
CA TYR A 80 5.17 -7.08 2.02
C TYR A 80 3.89 -6.32 1.72
N LEU A 81 2.96 -6.97 1.04
CA LEU A 81 1.66 -6.37 0.75
C LEU A 81 0.58 -7.32 1.27
N ASP A 82 -0.17 -6.83 2.24
CA ASP A 82 -1.30 -7.58 2.78
C ASP A 82 -2.58 -7.04 2.15
N VAL A 83 -3.43 -7.95 1.71
CA VAL A 83 -4.68 -7.61 1.04
C VAL A 83 -5.82 -7.90 2.00
N TYR A 84 -6.63 -6.87 2.30
CA TYR A 84 -7.78 -7.00 3.19
C TYR A 84 -9.06 -6.77 2.41
N LYS A 85 -10.06 -7.59 2.65
CA LYS A 85 -11.36 -7.41 2.03
C LYS A 85 -12.37 -7.01 3.09
N LYS A 86 -13.29 -6.15 2.68
CA LYS A 86 -14.36 -5.73 3.56
C LYS A 86 -15.28 -6.91 3.84
N ASP A 87 -15.54 -7.16 5.12
CA ASP A 87 -16.42 -8.24 5.52
C ASP A 87 -17.87 -7.79 5.50
N LYS A 88 -18.16 -6.66 6.13
CA LYS A 88 -19.52 -6.14 6.15
C LYS A 88 -19.49 -4.66 6.46
N ASN A 89 -20.62 -4.03 6.24
CA ASN A 89 -20.85 -2.64 6.57
C ASN A 89 -21.93 -2.56 7.62
N ILE A 90 -21.62 -1.94 8.76
CA ILE A 90 -22.57 -1.76 9.84
C ILE A 90 -22.78 -0.27 9.99
N VAL A 91 -24.06 0.13 9.94
CA VAL A 91 -24.41 1.55 10.01
C VAL A 91 -25.05 1.84 11.35
N ALA A 92 -24.66 2.94 11.97
CA ALA A 92 -25.24 3.38 13.21
C ALA A 92 -25.26 4.89 13.20
N GLU A 93 -26.32 5.48 13.79
CA GLU A 93 -26.39 6.91 13.96
C GLU A 93 -25.93 7.24 15.38
N PRO A 94 -25.00 8.18 15.51
CA PRO A 94 -24.50 8.53 16.85
C PRO A 94 -25.64 9.06 17.72
N ILE A 95 -25.67 8.62 18.95
CA ILE A 95 -26.63 9.10 19.95
C ILE A 95 -25.96 10.21 20.74
N ARG A 96 -26.63 11.34 20.84
CA ARG A 96 -26.11 12.44 21.61
C ARG A 96 -26.22 12.13 23.09
N ILE A 97 -25.12 12.24 23.78
CA ILE A 97 -25.07 12.05 25.22
C ILE A 97 -24.82 13.40 25.86
N GLU A 98 -25.64 13.75 26.86
CA GLU A 98 -25.52 15.04 27.51
C GLU A 98 -25.06 14.92 28.93
#